data_3a4a76aa5a208e88f7f724ec72f2b104
#
_entry.id   3a4a76aa5a208e88f7f724ec72f2b104
#
_cell.length_a   1.000
_cell.length_b   1.000
_cell.length_c   1.000
_cell.angle_alpha   90.00
_cell.angle_beta   90.00
_cell.angle_gamma   90.00
#
_symmetry.space_group_name_H-M   'P 1'
#
loop_
_entity.id
_entity.type
_entity.pdbx_description
1 polymer ?
#
loop_
_entity_poly.entity_id
_entity_poly.type
_entity_poly.pdbx_seq_one_letter_code
_entity_poly.pdbx_strand_id
1 'polypeptide(L)'
;MILHLFYKEWLKTRWAAFFVSLVGLAIVVYIFLDVDNNVRMKGSFNYLMSVFYGMPQANYYNALIKYVPLLIGVCIGLSQYVPEVLDKRIKLTLHLPLRNTMALYTMLCYGFLLLILSYGVVFGTFFYLNNSYFPFEESWAVLTSMMPWLLGGIAAYFMIAMIAMEPNLFY
;
A
#
# COMPACT_ATOMS: atom_id res chain seq x y z
N MET A 1 25.97 10.72 5.21
CA MET A 1 25.08 11.63 4.48
C MET A 1 23.77 10.98 4.01
N ILE A 2 23.80 9.86 3.31
CA ILE A 2 22.59 9.15 2.84
C ILE A 2 21.65 8.78 4.01
N LEU A 3 22.17 8.26 5.11
CA LEU A 3 21.41 7.93 6.32
C LEU A 3 20.64 9.12 6.92
N HIS A 4 21.22 10.32 6.89
CA HIS A 4 20.52 11.53 7.35
C HIS A 4 19.37 11.93 6.44
N LEU A 5 19.50 11.68 5.12
CA LEU A 5 18.40 11.87 4.16
C LEU A 5 17.26 10.88 4.44
N PHE A 6 17.56 9.61 4.65
CA PHE A 6 16.57 8.60 5.05
C PHE A 6 15.84 8.98 6.34
N TYR A 7 16.58 9.45 7.35
CA TYR A 7 16.00 9.87 8.62
C TYR A 7 15.07 11.09 8.46
N LYS A 8 15.46 12.07 7.64
CA LYS A 8 14.62 13.23 7.29
C LYS A 8 13.29 12.78 6.65
N GLU A 9 13.37 11.88 5.66
CA GLU A 9 12.20 11.35 4.99
C GLU A 9 11.30 10.54 5.94
N TRP A 10 11.92 9.74 6.84
CA TRP A 10 11.21 8.98 7.86
C TRP A 10 10.39 9.89 8.79
N LEU A 11 10.98 10.94 9.32
CA LEU A 11 10.28 11.87 10.20
C LEU A 11 9.04 12.49 9.56
N LYS A 12 9.10 12.72 8.24
CA LYS A 12 8.03 13.34 7.47
C LYS A 12 6.89 12.36 7.17
N THR A 13 7.22 11.14 6.80
CA THR A 13 6.25 10.17 6.26
C THR A 13 5.74 9.15 7.28
N ARG A 14 6.38 9.02 8.46
CA ARG A 14 6.07 8.00 9.47
C ARG A 14 4.59 7.97 9.88
N TRP A 15 4.01 9.13 10.12
CA TRP A 15 2.62 9.21 10.54
C TRP A 15 1.64 8.84 9.42
N ALA A 16 1.90 9.29 8.20
CA ALA A 16 1.08 8.95 7.05
C ALA A 16 1.13 7.44 6.77
N ALA A 17 2.33 6.85 6.75
CA ALA A 17 2.51 5.42 6.56
C ALA A 17 1.82 4.60 7.67
N PHE A 18 1.94 5.05 8.92
CA PHE A 18 1.27 4.39 10.05
C PHE A 18 -0.26 4.43 9.91
N PHE A 19 -0.86 5.61 9.67
CA PHE A 19 -2.30 5.75 9.54
C PHE A 19 -2.86 4.98 8.34
N VAL A 20 -2.18 5.04 7.19
CA VAL A 20 -2.64 4.32 5.98
C VAL A 20 -2.53 2.81 6.16
N SER A 21 -1.46 2.31 6.77
CA SER A 21 -1.33 0.89 7.11
C SER A 21 -2.39 0.45 8.12
N LEU A 22 -2.72 1.29 9.10
CA LEU A 22 -3.77 1.03 10.08
C LEU A 22 -5.14 0.96 9.42
N VAL A 23 -5.46 1.87 8.50
CA VAL A 23 -6.70 1.81 7.70
C VAL A 23 -6.75 0.53 6.86
N GLY A 24 -5.64 0.15 6.22
CA GLY A 24 -5.55 -1.12 5.48
C GLY A 24 -5.81 -2.34 6.37
N LEU A 25 -5.21 -2.37 7.57
CA LEU A 25 -5.46 -3.43 8.55
C LEU A 25 -6.91 -3.44 9.05
N ALA A 26 -7.52 -2.28 9.28
CA ALA A 26 -8.92 -2.18 9.67
C ALA A 26 -9.86 -2.77 8.60
N ILE A 27 -9.58 -2.53 7.32
CA ILE A 27 -10.32 -3.14 6.20
C ILE A 27 -10.14 -4.66 6.21
N VAL A 28 -8.94 -5.17 6.42
CA VAL A 28 -8.68 -6.61 6.54
C VAL A 28 -9.49 -7.22 7.69
N VAL A 29 -9.43 -6.62 8.87
CA VAL A 29 -10.19 -7.09 10.05
C VAL A 29 -11.71 -7.08 9.76
N TYR A 30 -12.20 -6.00 9.15
CA TYR A 30 -13.61 -5.90 8.77
C TYR A 30 -14.06 -7.06 7.86
N ILE A 31 -13.25 -7.40 6.84
CA ILE A 31 -13.54 -8.51 5.92
C ILE A 31 -13.63 -9.84 6.69
N PHE A 32 -12.67 -10.10 7.59
CA PHE A 32 -12.66 -11.36 8.34
C PHE A 32 -13.76 -11.44 9.41
N LEU A 33 -14.21 -10.32 9.97
CA LEU A 33 -15.41 -10.29 10.82
C LEU A 33 -16.67 -10.66 10.01
N ASP A 34 -16.79 -10.18 8.78
CA ASP A 34 -17.88 -10.55 7.88
C ASP A 34 -17.84 -12.04 7.50
N VAL A 35 -16.65 -12.57 7.21
CA VAL A 35 -16.43 -14.01 6.97
C VAL A 35 -16.83 -14.84 8.19
N ASP A 36 -16.37 -14.48 9.38
CA ASP A 36 -16.71 -15.20 10.62
C ASP A 36 -18.23 -15.20 10.91
N ASN A 37 -18.88 -14.06 10.73
CA ASN A 37 -20.32 -13.96 10.87
C ASN A 37 -21.05 -14.86 9.86
N ASN A 38 -20.62 -14.90 8.60
CA ASN A 38 -21.24 -15.75 7.57
C ASN A 38 -21.00 -17.23 7.87
N VAL A 39 -19.82 -17.60 8.37
CA VAL A 39 -19.52 -18.98 8.81
C VAL A 39 -20.42 -19.40 9.97
N ARG A 40 -20.65 -18.54 10.94
CA ARG A 40 -21.53 -18.81 12.09
C ARG A 40 -22.99 -18.95 11.67
N MET A 41 -23.47 -18.12 10.74
CA MET A 41 -24.86 -18.12 10.31
C MET A 41 -25.21 -19.28 9.39
N LYS A 42 -24.34 -19.66 8.46
CA LYS A 42 -24.59 -20.68 7.43
C LYS A 42 -23.99 -22.04 7.76
N GLY A 43 -23.11 -22.13 8.76
CA GLY A 43 -22.25 -23.27 9.02
C GLY A 43 -21.03 -23.30 8.07
N SER A 44 -19.89 -23.77 8.60
CA SER A 44 -18.61 -23.75 7.87
C SER A 44 -18.68 -24.47 6.52
N PHE A 45 -19.30 -25.64 6.47
CA PHE A 45 -19.43 -26.43 5.25
C PHE A 45 -20.27 -25.74 4.18
N ASN A 46 -21.47 -25.23 4.56
CA ASN A 46 -22.37 -24.57 3.63
C ASN A 46 -21.80 -23.24 3.11
N TYR A 47 -21.04 -22.51 3.96
CA TYR A 47 -20.35 -21.30 3.54
C TYR A 47 -19.24 -21.61 2.53
N LEU A 48 -18.39 -22.59 2.81
CA LEU A 48 -17.35 -23.02 1.88
C LEU A 48 -17.95 -23.49 0.55
N MET A 49 -19.02 -24.30 0.59
CA MET A 49 -19.72 -24.72 -0.63
C MET A 49 -20.31 -23.53 -1.40
N SER A 50 -20.86 -22.53 -0.73
CA SER A 50 -21.37 -21.33 -1.40
C SER A 50 -20.26 -20.50 -2.04
N VAL A 51 -19.07 -20.49 -1.45
CA VAL A 51 -17.88 -19.82 -2.01
C VAL A 51 -17.36 -20.56 -3.23
N PHE A 52 -17.23 -21.89 -3.16
CA PHE A 52 -16.66 -22.70 -4.26
C PHE A 52 -17.63 -22.96 -5.43
N TYR A 53 -18.91 -23.13 -5.16
CA TYR A 53 -19.91 -23.52 -6.18
C TYR A 53 -20.91 -22.41 -6.51
N GLY A 54 -21.09 -21.42 -5.66
CA GLY A 54 -22.12 -20.39 -5.80
C GLY A 54 -21.72 -19.15 -6.56
N MET A 55 -20.43 -18.88 -6.73
CA MET A 55 -19.96 -17.71 -7.49
C MET A 55 -18.70 -18.02 -8.27
N PRO A 56 -18.65 -17.69 -9.57
CA PRO A 56 -17.42 -17.70 -10.33
C PRO A 56 -16.47 -16.64 -9.74
N GLN A 57 -15.38 -17.08 -9.18
CA GLN A 57 -14.37 -16.27 -8.50
C GLN A 57 -14.84 -15.75 -7.13
N ALA A 58 -14.35 -16.40 -6.11
CA ALA A 58 -14.63 -16.13 -4.71
C ALA A 58 -14.68 -14.64 -4.34
N ASN A 59 -15.86 -14.05 -4.42
CA ASN A 59 -16.11 -12.69 -3.93
C ASN A 59 -16.32 -12.68 -2.41
N TYR A 60 -15.68 -13.61 -1.66
CA TYR A 60 -15.72 -13.58 -0.21
C TYR A 60 -14.91 -12.42 0.37
N TYR A 61 -13.94 -11.90 -0.39
CA TYR A 61 -13.23 -10.68 -0.03
C TYR A 61 -13.98 -9.46 -0.56
N ASN A 62 -14.22 -8.51 0.30
CA ASN A 62 -14.88 -7.27 -0.05
C ASN A 62 -14.07 -6.55 -1.15
N ALA A 63 -14.76 -6.01 -2.17
CA ALA A 63 -14.15 -5.23 -3.25
C ALA A 63 -13.23 -4.09 -2.74
N LEU A 64 -13.45 -3.60 -1.52
CA LEU A 64 -12.65 -2.55 -0.88
C LEU A 64 -11.16 -2.89 -0.78
N ILE A 65 -10.80 -4.17 -0.54
CA ILE A 65 -9.37 -4.52 -0.39
C ILE A 65 -8.57 -4.29 -1.66
N LYS A 66 -9.22 -4.36 -2.84
CA LYS A 66 -8.57 -4.09 -4.13
C LYS A 66 -8.06 -2.65 -4.23
N TYR A 67 -8.74 -1.70 -3.61
CA TYR A 67 -8.36 -0.29 -3.65
C TYR A 67 -7.32 0.10 -2.60
N VAL A 68 -7.08 -0.75 -1.61
CA VAL A 68 -6.10 -0.50 -0.53
C VAL A 68 -4.69 -0.21 -1.06
N PRO A 69 -4.12 -0.98 -2.02
CA PRO A 69 -2.79 -0.68 -2.55
C PRO A 69 -2.70 0.69 -3.21
N LEU A 70 -3.71 1.06 -3.98
CA LEU A 70 -3.75 2.36 -4.65
C LEU A 70 -3.80 3.48 -3.61
N LEU A 71 -4.63 3.34 -2.59
CA LEU A 71 -4.73 4.31 -1.49
C LEU A 71 -3.40 4.46 -0.76
N ILE A 72 -2.72 3.34 -0.43
CA ILE A 72 -1.40 3.35 0.21
C ILE A 72 -0.39 4.08 -0.68
N GLY A 73 -0.33 3.76 -1.98
CA GLY A 73 0.60 4.38 -2.92
C GLY A 73 0.40 5.88 -3.03
N VAL A 74 -0.85 6.34 -3.18
CA VAL A 74 -1.20 7.76 -3.27
C VAL A 74 -0.87 8.48 -1.96
N CYS A 75 -1.28 7.96 -0.81
CA CYS A 75 -1.05 8.63 0.48
C CYS A 75 0.43 8.74 0.82
N ILE A 76 1.23 7.70 0.59
CA ILE A 76 2.68 7.74 0.81
C ILE A 76 3.31 8.75 -0.16
N GLY A 77 2.95 8.72 -1.44
CA GLY A 77 3.44 9.66 -2.44
C GLY A 77 3.13 11.11 -2.05
N LEU A 78 1.88 11.42 -1.74
CA LEU A 78 1.48 12.77 -1.34
C LEU A 78 2.19 13.21 -0.05
N SER A 79 2.26 12.37 0.96
CA SER A 79 2.92 12.72 2.24
C SER A 79 4.41 12.99 2.09
N GLN A 80 5.06 12.34 1.13
CA GLN A 80 6.48 12.53 0.86
C GLN A 80 6.76 13.78 0.04
N TYR A 81 6.01 13.99 -1.05
CA TYR A 81 6.33 15.01 -2.05
C TYR A 81 5.61 16.35 -1.85
N VAL A 82 4.38 16.36 -1.33
CA VAL A 82 3.64 17.62 -1.14
C VAL A 82 4.38 18.61 -0.24
N PRO A 83 4.94 18.22 0.94
CA PRO A 83 5.69 19.17 1.77
C PRO A 83 6.97 19.70 1.08
N GLU A 84 7.61 18.86 0.25
CA GLU A 84 8.82 19.28 -0.48
C GLU A 84 8.51 20.34 -1.55
N VAL A 85 7.34 20.22 -2.17
CA VAL A 85 6.85 21.16 -3.19
C VAL A 85 6.40 22.46 -2.54
N LEU A 86 5.50 22.40 -1.55
CA LEU A 86 4.93 23.57 -0.90
C LEU A 86 5.99 24.47 -0.23
N ASP A 87 6.94 23.85 0.46
CA ASP A 87 8.00 24.55 1.18
C ASP A 87 9.20 24.92 0.27
N LYS A 88 9.13 24.63 -1.05
CA LYS A 88 10.23 24.81 -2.02
C LYS A 88 11.54 24.14 -1.56
N ARG A 89 11.45 23.11 -0.70
CA ARG A 89 12.61 22.41 -0.11
C ARG A 89 13.38 21.59 -1.12
N ILE A 90 12.78 21.24 -2.26
CA ILE A 90 13.46 20.56 -3.36
C ILE A 90 14.67 21.39 -3.81
N LYS A 91 14.55 22.72 -3.94
CA LYS A 91 15.66 23.60 -4.28
C LYS A 91 16.78 23.55 -3.24
N LEU A 92 16.45 23.54 -1.95
CA LEU A 92 17.43 23.43 -0.87
C LEU A 92 18.12 22.05 -0.86
N THR A 93 17.40 20.99 -1.16
CA THR A 93 17.95 19.62 -1.21
C THR A 93 18.92 19.47 -2.39
N LEU A 94 18.67 20.15 -3.51
CA LEU A 94 19.55 20.18 -4.67
C LEU A 94 20.82 21.02 -4.46
N HIS A 95 20.87 21.95 -3.49
CA HIS A 95 22.07 22.71 -3.12
C HIS A 95 22.98 21.98 -2.13
N LEU A 96 22.60 20.79 -1.64
CA LEU A 96 23.50 19.95 -0.85
C LEU A 96 24.72 19.53 -1.71
N PRO A 97 25.91 19.35 -1.10
CA PRO A 97 27.13 18.92 -1.80
C PRO A 97 27.06 17.43 -2.24
N LEU A 98 25.86 17.02 -2.65
CA LEU A 98 25.57 15.71 -3.24
C LEU A 98 25.19 15.92 -4.70
N ARG A 99 25.56 14.96 -5.55
CA ARG A 99 25.10 14.95 -6.93
C ARG A 99 23.57 14.91 -6.94
N ASN A 100 22.92 15.88 -7.58
CA ASN A 100 21.46 16.06 -7.58
C ASN A 100 20.69 14.77 -7.88
N THR A 101 21.20 13.97 -8.83
CA THR A 101 20.64 12.67 -9.19
C THR A 101 20.66 11.67 -8.01
N MET A 102 21.72 11.64 -7.21
CA MET A 102 21.80 10.76 -6.03
C MET A 102 20.75 11.12 -4.95
N ALA A 103 20.54 12.41 -4.72
CA ALA A 103 19.53 12.85 -3.74
C ALA A 103 18.12 12.41 -4.17
N LEU A 104 17.76 12.59 -5.44
CA LEU A 104 16.47 12.19 -5.99
C LEU A 104 16.27 10.66 -5.94
N TYR A 105 17.28 9.88 -6.35
CA TYR A 105 17.21 8.41 -6.26
C TYR A 105 17.06 7.94 -4.81
N THR A 106 17.72 8.57 -3.86
CA THR A 106 17.61 8.20 -2.44
C THR A 106 16.21 8.44 -1.92
N MET A 107 15.56 9.54 -2.29
CA MET A 107 14.16 9.83 -1.93
C MET A 107 13.20 8.82 -2.54
N LEU A 108 13.35 8.49 -3.83
CA LEU A 108 12.54 7.49 -4.52
C LEU A 108 12.70 6.10 -3.90
N CYS A 109 13.94 5.66 -3.65
CA CYS A 109 14.21 4.37 -3.03
C CYS A 109 13.60 4.28 -1.63
N TYR A 110 13.71 5.35 -0.83
CA TYR A 110 13.11 5.39 0.49
C TYR A 110 11.59 5.18 0.45
N GLY A 111 10.87 5.97 -0.36
CA GLY A 111 9.42 5.87 -0.46
C GLY A 111 8.96 4.52 -1.02
N PHE A 112 9.70 3.97 -1.98
CA PHE A 112 9.43 2.64 -2.52
C PHE A 112 9.61 1.54 -1.46
N LEU A 113 10.66 1.59 -0.64
CA LEU A 113 10.87 0.66 0.47
C LEU A 113 9.74 0.78 1.51
N LEU A 114 9.34 1.99 1.86
CA LEU A 114 8.24 2.22 2.80
C LEU A 114 6.91 1.67 2.27
N LEU A 115 6.68 1.80 0.97
CA LEU A 115 5.49 1.28 0.28
C LEU A 115 5.47 -0.26 0.31
N ILE A 116 6.59 -0.91 -0.02
CA ILE A 116 6.72 -2.38 0.07
C ILE A 116 6.49 -2.86 1.51
N LEU A 117 7.03 -2.17 2.49
CA LEU A 117 6.84 -2.51 3.90
C LEU A 117 5.37 -2.40 4.31
N SER A 118 4.69 -1.33 3.91
CA SER A 118 3.26 -1.15 4.18
C SER A 118 2.41 -2.24 3.50
N TYR A 119 2.73 -2.62 2.26
CA TYR A 119 2.09 -3.72 1.58
C TYR A 119 2.35 -5.05 2.28
N GLY A 120 3.59 -5.31 2.70
CA GLY A 120 3.96 -6.52 3.43
C GLY A 120 3.15 -6.68 4.71
N VAL A 121 2.95 -5.61 5.47
CA VAL A 121 2.13 -5.63 6.69
C VAL A 121 0.67 -5.94 6.39
N VAL A 122 0.04 -5.21 5.47
CA VAL A 122 -1.40 -5.35 5.18
C VAL A 122 -1.71 -6.68 4.50
N PHE A 123 -0.99 -7.01 3.42
CA PHE A 123 -1.25 -8.25 2.66
C PHE A 123 -0.68 -9.49 3.33
N GLY A 124 0.38 -9.37 4.12
CA GLY A 124 0.88 -10.44 4.97
C GLY A 124 -0.15 -10.84 6.04
N THR A 125 -0.77 -9.86 6.70
CA THR A 125 -1.85 -10.09 7.66
C THR A 125 -3.07 -10.69 6.98
N PHE A 126 -3.46 -10.16 5.82
CA PHE A 126 -4.55 -10.73 5.02
C PHE A 126 -4.28 -12.19 4.65
N PHE A 127 -3.11 -12.51 4.14
CA PHE A 127 -2.74 -13.87 3.77
C PHE A 127 -2.73 -14.83 4.97
N TYR A 128 -2.18 -14.37 6.10
CA TYR A 128 -2.16 -15.16 7.34
C TYR A 128 -3.58 -15.50 7.83
N LEU A 129 -4.48 -14.52 7.89
CA LEU A 129 -5.86 -14.72 8.31
C LEU A 129 -6.62 -15.59 7.29
N ASN A 130 -6.41 -15.35 5.99
CA ASN A 130 -7.07 -16.12 4.96
C ASN A 130 -6.72 -17.60 5.02
N ASN A 131 -5.44 -17.93 5.24
CA ASN A 131 -4.98 -19.32 5.37
C ASN A 131 -5.53 -20.05 6.62
N SER A 132 -6.11 -19.30 7.57
CA SER A 132 -6.79 -19.89 8.74
C SER A 132 -8.22 -20.37 8.43
N TYR A 133 -8.85 -19.82 7.39
CA TYR A 133 -10.23 -20.16 6.99
C TYR A 133 -10.29 -20.95 5.69
N PHE A 134 -9.33 -20.77 4.79
CA PHE A 134 -9.33 -21.35 3.44
C PHE A 134 -8.03 -22.13 3.18
N PRO A 135 -8.06 -23.11 2.24
CA PRO A 135 -6.86 -23.81 1.79
C PRO A 135 -5.79 -22.86 1.22
N PHE A 136 -4.54 -23.28 1.29
CA PHE A 136 -3.39 -22.49 0.80
C PHE A 136 -3.51 -22.12 -0.68
N GLU A 137 -4.00 -23.03 -1.52
CA GLU A 137 -4.18 -22.81 -2.96
C GLU A 137 -5.12 -21.64 -3.25
N GLU A 138 -6.22 -21.54 -2.52
CA GLU A 138 -7.19 -20.44 -2.64
C GLU A 138 -6.60 -19.13 -2.14
N SER A 139 -5.90 -19.16 -1.00
CA SER A 139 -5.22 -17.98 -0.46
C SER A 139 -4.21 -17.42 -1.44
N TRP A 140 -3.48 -18.29 -2.13
CA TRP A 140 -2.53 -17.90 -3.16
C TRP A 140 -3.20 -17.35 -4.42
N ALA A 141 -4.29 -17.98 -4.88
CA ALA A 141 -5.07 -17.53 -6.03
C ALA A 141 -5.64 -16.12 -5.81
N VAL A 142 -6.15 -15.83 -4.60
CA VAL A 142 -6.63 -14.50 -4.23
C VAL A 142 -5.50 -13.48 -4.25
N LEU A 143 -4.35 -13.80 -3.65
CA LEU A 143 -3.19 -12.90 -3.63
C LEU A 143 -2.70 -12.57 -5.05
N THR A 144 -2.62 -13.58 -5.94
CA THR A 144 -2.22 -13.37 -7.33
C THR A 144 -3.23 -12.50 -8.10
N SER A 145 -4.52 -12.64 -7.82
CA SER A 145 -5.56 -11.79 -8.42
C SER A 145 -5.46 -10.32 -8.00
N MET A 146 -4.79 -10.02 -6.88
CA MET A 146 -4.56 -8.66 -6.38
C MET A 146 -3.28 -8.02 -6.93
N MET A 147 -2.39 -8.78 -7.57
CA MET A 147 -1.12 -8.27 -8.12
C MET A 147 -1.29 -7.05 -9.04
N PRO A 148 -2.26 -6.98 -9.98
CA PRO A 148 -2.45 -5.79 -10.81
C PRO A 148 -2.74 -4.53 -9.99
N TRP A 149 -3.46 -4.66 -8.89
CA TRP A 149 -3.79 -3.53 -8.00
C TRP A 149 -2.58 -3.06 -7.18
N LEU A 150 -1.72 -3.99 -6.76
CA LEU A 150 -0.43 -3.67 -6.14
C LEU A 150 0.46 -2.88 -7.09
N LEU A 151 0.57 -3.33 -8.34
CA LEU A 151 1.32 -2.61 -9.38
C LEU A 151 0.69 -1.24 -9.67
N GLY A 152 -0.64 -1.14 -9.68
CA GLY A 152 -1.34 0.14 -9.81
C GLY A 152 -0.99 1.14 -8.70
N GLY A 153 -0.89 0.68 -7.46
CA GLY A 153 -0.47 1.52 -6.34
C GLY A 153 0.99 1.98 -6.43
N ILE A 154 1.89 1.09 -6.88
CA ILE A 154 3.29 1.44 -7.17
C ILE A 154 3.36 2.49 -8.28
N ALA A 155 2.61 2.29 -9.37
CA ALA A 155 2.56 3.23 -10.48
C ALA A 155 2.04 4.60 -10.03
N ALA A 156 0.99 4.64 -9.19
CA ALA A 156 0.45 5.88 -8.63
C ALA A 156 1.49 6.63 -7.79
N TYR A 157 2.26 5.93 -6.96
CA TYR A 157 3.37 6.53 -6.22
C TYR A 157 4.40 7.18 -7.14
N PHE A 158 4.86 6.45 -8.18
CA PHE A 158 5.83 6.99 -9.13
C PHE A 158 5.29 8.16 -9.96
N MET A 159 4.02 8.13 -10.34
CA MET A 159 3.38 9.25 -11.03
C MET A 159 3.38 10.53 -10.17
N ILE A 160 3.04 10.41 -8.89
CA ILE A 160 3.08 11.55 -7.95
C ILE A 160 4.52 12.07 -7.82
N ALA A 161 5.50 11.17 -7.71
CA ALA A 161 6.91 11.53 -7.65
C ALA A 161 7.35 12.30 -8.89
N MET A 162 6.99 11.82 -10.08
CA MET A 162 7.33 12.48 -11.35
C MET A 162 6.69 13.87 -11.47
N ILE A 163 5.38 13.99 -11.16
CA ILE A 163 4.68 15.28 -11.18
C ILE A 163 5.34 16.27 -10.22
N ALA A 164 5.70 15.84 -9.02
CA ALA A 164 6.34 16.70 -8.02
C ALA A 164 7.76 17.14 -8.41
N MET A 165 8.45 16.39 -9.26
CA MET A 165 9.79 16.71 -9.75
C MET A 165 9.79 17.58 -11.01
N GLU A 166 8.65 17.81 -11.63
CA GLU A 166 8.54 18.56 -12.89
C GLU A 166 8.69 20.08 -12.60
N PRO A 167 9.75 20.73 -13.13
CA PRO A 167 10.08 22.11 -12.77
C PRO A 167 9.07 23.14 -13.31
N ASN A 168 8.28 22.79 -14.33
CA ASN A 168 7.38 23.71 -15.02
C ASN A 168 6.02 23.92 -14.37
N LEU A 169 5.67 23.16 -13.34
CA LEU A 169 4.36 23.27 -12.67
C LEU A 169 4.30 24.39 -11.63
N PHE A 170 5.40 25.13 -11.41
CA PHE A 170 5.54 26.10 -10.31
C PHE A 170 6.00 27.50 -10.76
N TYR A 171 5.79 27.84 -12.03
CA TYR A 171 5.93 29.20 -12.54
C TYR A 171 4.58 29.88 -12.72
#